data_4949f7f340faad606248146e73fc1fe2
#
_entry.id   4949f7f340faad606248146e73fc1fe2
#
_cell.length_a   1.000
_cell.length_b   1.000
_cell.length_c   1.000
_cell.angle_alpha   90.00
_cell.angle_beta   90.00
_cell.angle_gamma   90.00
#
_symmetry.space_group_name_H-M   'P 1'
#
loop_
_entity.id
_entity.type
_entity.pdbx_description
1 polymer ?
#
loop_
_entity_poly.entity_id
_entity_poly.type
_entity_poly.pdbx_seq_one_letter_code
_entity_poly.pdbx_strand_id
1 'polypeptide(L)'
;MFSGLNRLIKLWLPKGLFYRSLLIVVIPIILLQITITVVFFDSVWIKANRGMTRALVAELKILYDVYNKDKENVDYLTDSYKNNLDFEISVKEEDFPLVSGERKFSPMDRSLRRELKSVFGNNNYWFTTSKYKNAVEVRIRNGNEVIKFLIPKDKISTSAVRIFILWLIFPSIILILIAVVFLRNQTKPIVNLAKAAEKFGKGDYVNEFRPSGA
;
A
#
# COMPACT_ATOMS: atom_id res chain seq x y z
N MET A 1 28.66 -3.23 25.61
CA MET A 1 27.31 -3.20 25.05
C MET A 1 27.11 -4.16 23.85
N PHE A 2 28.14 -4.74 23.25
CA PHE A 2 28.08 -5.65 22.09
C PHE A 2 27.92 -7.15 22.42
N SER A 3 28.06 -7.59 23.68
CA SER A 3 28.01 -9.02 24.04
C SER A 3 26.59 -9.63 23.97
N GLY A 4 25.56 -8.85 24.25
CA GLY A 4 24.14 -9.29 24.15
C GLY A 4 23.67 -9.49 22.73
N LEU A 5 24.08 -8.60 21.80
CA LEU A 5 23.74 -8.67 20.39
C LEU A 5 24.36 -9.91 19.73
N ASN A 6 25.62 -10.24 20.06
CA ASN A 6 26.28 -11.44 19.57
C ASN A 6 25.61 -12.75 20.05
N ARG A 7 25.01 -12.75 21.23
CA ARG A 7 24.32 -13.91 21.77
C ARG A 7 22.97 -14.13 21.10
N LEU A 8 22.21 -13.06 20.82
CA LEU A 8 20.97 -13.09 20.06
C LEU A 8 21.20 -13.50 18.60
N ILE A 9 22.24 -12.94 17.97
CA ILE A 9 22.60 -13.28 16.58
C ILE A 9 22.99 -14.76 16.48
N LYS A 10 23.75 -15.32 17.45
CA LYS A 10 24.12 -16.75 17.49
C LYS A 10 22.92 -17.69 17.62
N LEU A 11 21.86 -17.29 18.31
CA LEU A 11 20.63 -18.09 18.48
C LEU A 11 19.78 -18.14 17.22
N TRP A 12 19.83 -17.10 16.39
CA TRP A 12 19.03 -16.97 15.17
C TRP A 12 19.78 -17.37 13.89
N LEU A 13 21.14 -17.44 13.95
CA LEU A 13 21.88 -17.85 12.76
C LEU A 13 21.88 -19.38 12.61
N PRO A 14 21.41 -19.89 11.47
CA PRO A 14 21.50 -21.31 11.15
C PRO A 14 22.96 -21.76 11.11
N LYS A 15 23.21 -23.01 11.54
CA LYS A 15 24.57 -23.59 11.67
C LYS A 15 25.25 -23.86 10.31
N GLY A 16 24.52 -23.88 9.20
CA GLY A 16 25.06 -24.17 7.87
C GLY A 16 25.68 -22.97 7.19
N LEU A 17 26.83 -23.15 6.54
CA LEU A 17 27.51 -22.12 5.76
C LEU A 17 26.60 -21.49 4.70
N PHE A 18 25.84 -22.31 3.98
CA PHE A 18 24.89 -21.87 2.97
C PHE A 18 23.86 -20.88 3.53
N TYR A 19 23.23 -21.19 4.66
CA TYR A 19 22.22 -20.33 5.25
C TYR A 19 22.78 -18.99 5.77
N ARG A 20 24.02 -18.99 6.26
CA ARG A 20 24.70 -17.75 6.67
C ARG A 20 24.97 -16.86 5.46
N SER A 21 25.49 -17.42 4.37
CA SER A 21 25.73 -16.67 3.14
C SER A 21 24.43 -16.16 2.53
N LEU A 22 23.36 -16.96 2.58
CA LEU A 22 22.03 -16.56 2.11
C LEU A 22 21.49 -15.38 2.91
N LEU A 23 21.60 -15.39 4.24
CA LEU A 23 21.16 -14.29 5.09
C LEU A 23 21.91 -12.98 4.79
N ILE A 24 23.21 -13.05 4.51
CA ILE A 24 24.02 -11.87 4.17
C ILE A 24 23.51 -11.20 2.89
N VAL A 25 22.98 -11.96 1.94
CA VAL A 25 22.46 -11.42 0.68
C VAL A 25 20.99 -11.01 0.82
N VAL A 26 20.16 -11.82 1.47
CA VAL A 26 18.70 -11.62 1.53
C VAL A 26 18.32 -10.48 2.49
N ILE A 27 19.01 -10.35 3.62
CA ILE A 27 18.69 -9.28 4.60
C ILE A 27 18.80 -7.88 4.00
N PRO A 28 19.90 -7.49 3.33
CA PRO A 28 19.97 -6.18 2.67
C PRO A 28 18.88 -5.96 1.62
N ILE A 29 18.51 -6.98 0.85
CA ILE A 29 17.46 -6.89 -0.16
C ILE A 29 16.12 -6.59 0.52
N ILE A 30 15.77 -7.33 1.58
CA ILE A 30 14.54 -7.13 2.33
C ILE A 30 14.51 -5.74 2.99
N LEU A 31 15.62 -5.30 3.60
CA LEU A 31 15.72 -3.98 4.21
C LEU A 31 15.53 -2.86 3.17
N LEU A 32 16.18 -2.97 2.02
CA LEU A 32 16.02 -2.03 0.91
C LEU A 32 14.56 -2.00 0.46
N GLN A 33 13.95 -3.17 0.29
CA GLN A 33 12.55 -3.33 -0.10
C GLN A 33 11.59 -2.62 0.86
N ILE A 34 11.76 -2.86 2.17
CA ILE A 34 10.94 -2.23 3.21
C ILE A 34 11.14 -0.71 3.16
N THR A 35 12.38 -0.24 3.07
CA THR A 35 12.70 1.19 3.02
C THR A 35 12.04 1.87 1.84
N ILE A 36 12.19 1.32 0.63
CA ILE A 36 11.56 1.86 -0.57
C ILE A 36 10.04 1.87 -0.44
N THR A 37 9.45 0.77 0.08
CA THR A 37 8.00 0.66 0.26
C THR A 37 7.48 1.73 1.22
N VAL A 38 8.14 1.94 2.36
CA VAL A 38 7.75 2.94 3.36
C VAL A 38 7.86 4.35 2.78
N VAL A 39 9.00 4.67 2.16
CA VAL A 39 9.23 6.01 1.57
C VAL A 39 8.23 6.30 0.45
N PHE A 40 7.97 5.33 -0.43
CA PHE A 40 6.98 5.50 -1.49
C PHE A 40 5.57 5.69 -0.93
N PHE A 41 5.17 4.88 0.04
CA PHE A 41 3.85 4.96 0.65
C PHE A 41 3.61 6.33 1.29
N ASP A 42 4.57 6.81 2.08
CA ASP A 42 4.45 8.11 2.75
C ASP A 42 4.57 9.29 1.77
N SER A 43 5.58 9.29 0.92
CA SER A 43 5.91 10.44 0.07
C SER A 43 5.04 10.58 -1.16
N VAL A 44 4.62 9.48 -1.77
CA VAL A 44 3.88 9.52 -3.04
C VAL A 44 2.41 9.25 -2.84
N TRP A 45 2.07 8.10 -2.23
CA TRP A 45 0.68 7.68 -2.14
C TRP A 45 -0.17 8.56 -1.22
N ILE A 46 0.33 8.89 -0.02
CA ILE A 46 -0.40 9.75 0.92
C ILE A 46 -0.58 11.15 0.34
N LYS A 47 0.47 11.72 -0.28
CA LYS A 47 0.39 13.05 -0.91
C LYS A 47 -0.55 13.07 -2.11
N ALA A 48 -0.47 12.07 -2.99
CA ALA A 48 -1.35 11.95 -4.14
C ALA A 48 -2.82 11.82 -3.71
N ASN A 49 -3.13 10.92 -2.78
CA ASN A 49 -4.49 10.78 -2.25
C ASN A 49 -5.01 12.07 -1.59
N ARG A 50 -4.16 12.77 -0.86
CA ARG A 50 -4.55 14.06 -0.26
C ARG A 50 -4.85 15.11 -1.34
N GLY A 51 -4.03 15.18 -2.38
CA GLY A 51 -4.25 16.08 -3.52
C GLY A 51 -5.59 15.79 -4.23
N MET A 52 -5.84 14.52 -4.55
CA MET A 52 -7.09 14.09 -5.19
C MET A 52 -8.31 14.36 -4.29
N THR A 53 -8.23 14.02 -3.02
CA THR A 53 -9.33 14.26 -2.06
C THR A 53 -9.62 15.75 -1.90
N ARG A 54 -8.59 16.59 -1.84
CA ARG A 54 -8.74 18.04 -1.75
C ARG A 54 -9.38 18.63 -3.00
N ALA A 55 -8.95 18.21 -4.18
CA ALA A 55 -9.54 18.64 -5.45
C ALA A 55 -11.03 18.25 -5.50
N LEU A 56 -11.35 17.00 -5.16
CA LEU A 56 -12.74 16.54 -5.10
C LEU A 56 -13.60 17.36 -4.14
N VAL A 57 -13.14 17.59 -2.92
CA VAL A 57 -13.91 18.35 -1.91
C VAL A 57 -14.10 19.80 -2.33
N ALA A 58 -13.11 20.40 -3.02
CA ALA A 58 -13.27 21.73 -3.62
C ALA A 58 -14.34 21.74 -4.71
N GLU A 59 -14.39 20.70 -5.55
CA GLU A 59 -15.41 20.51 -6.57
C GLU A 59 -16.81 20.35 -5.96
N LEU A 60 -16.96 19.53 -4.91
CA LEU A 60 -18.20 19.39 -4.15
C LEU A 60 -18.66 20.72 -3.54
N LYS A 61 -17.71 21.54 -3.08
CA LYS A 61 -18.02 22.87 -2.53
C LYS A 61 -18.54 23.82 -3.61
N ILE A 62 -17.93 23.81 -4.79
CA ILE A 62 -18.42 24.61 -5.92
C ILE A 62 -19.84 24.18 -6.30
N LEU A 63 -20.11 22.87 -6.42
CA LEU A 63 -21.43 22.34 -6.71
C LEU A 63 -22.46 22.76 -5.65
N TYR A 64 -22.09 22.66 -4.37
CA TYR A 64 -22.93 23.09 -3.26
C TYR A 64 -23.26 24.59 -3.34
N ASP A 65 -22.28 25.44 -3.64
CA ASP A 65 -22.46 26.88 -3.73
C ASP A 65 -23.31 27.27 -4.96
N VAL A 66 -23.12 26.60 -6.09
CA VAL A 66 -23.95 26.84 -7.29
C VAL A 66 -25.39 26.40 -7.04
N TYR A 67 -25.59 25.23 -6.42
CA TYR A 67 -26.93 24.77 -6.02
C TYR A 67 -27.68 25.80 -5.17
N ASN A 68 -26.98 26.45 -4.21
CA ASN A 68 -27.59 27.43 -3.33
C ASN A 68 -27.87 28.79 -4.01
N LYS A 69 -27.11 29.13 -5.08
CA LYS A 69 -27.29 30.39 -5.81
C LYS A 69 -28.35 30.30 -6.89
N ASP A 70 -28.46 29.18 -7.55
CA ASP A 70 -29.29 29.05 -8.75
C ASP A 70 -29.92 27.64 -8.78
N LYS A 71 -31.07 27.54 -8.11
CA LYS A 71 -31.81 26.27 -8.03
C LYS A 71 -32.47 25.90 -9.37
N GLU A 72 -32.67 26.84 -10.32
CA GLU A 72 -33.32 26.56 -11.60
C GLU A 72 -32.41 25.82 -12.57
N ASN A 73 -31.07 26.02 -12.46
CA ASN A 73 -30.09 25.38 -13.32
C ASN A 73 -29.48 24.07 -12.76
N VAL A 74 -30.06 23.55 -11.67
CA VAL A 74 -29.56 22.33 -11.01
C VAL A 74 -29.65 21.11 -11.92
N ASP A 75 -30.72 20.96 -12.68
CA ASP A 75 -30.90 19.82 -13.59
C ASP A 75 -29.84 19.80 -14.69
N TYR A 76 -29.56 20.96 -15.28
CA TYR A 76 -28.50 21.10 -16.29
C TYR A 76 -27.11 20.79 -15.72
N LEU A 77 -26.81 21.26 -14.52
CA LEU A 77 -25.55 20.96 -13.85
C LEU A 77 -25.44 19.48 -13.51
N THR A 78 -26.49 18.89 -12.97
CA THR A 78 -26.55 17.46 -12.62
C THR A 78 -26.28 16.59 -13.84
N ASP A 79 -26.94 16.89 -14.97
CA ASP A 79 -26.74 16.19 -16.23
C ASP A 79 -25.33 16.39 -16.80
N SER A 80 -24.80 17.61 -16.74
CA SER A 80 -23.43 17.91 -17.18
C SER A 80 -22.38 17.18 -16.37
N TYR A 81 -22.54 17.12 -15.04
CA TYR A 81 -21.61 16.39 -14.16
C TYR A 81 -21.74 14.87 -14.31
N LYS A 82 -22.95 14.37 -14.51
CA LYS A 82 -23.18 12.95 -14.79
C LYS A 82 -22.51 12.52 -16.09
N ASN A 83 -22.70 13.29 -17.16
CA ASN A 83 -22.20 12.94 -18.49
C ASN A 83 -20.69 13.10 -18.65
N ASN A 84 -20.05 14.08 -17.95
CA ASN A 84 -18.66 14.40 -18.13
C ASN A 84 -17.74 13.83 -17.03
N LEU A 85 -18.27 13.59 -15.83
CA LEU A 85 -17.48 13.24 -14.65
C LEU A 85 -17.95 11.97 -13.93
N ASP A 86 -19.02 11.32 -14.43
CA ASP A 86 -19.67 10.16 -13.81
C ASP A 86 -20.14 10.44 -12.36
N PHE A 87 -20.47 11.70 -12.04
CA PHE A 87 -21.05 12.07 -10.75
C PHE A 87 -22.56 11.95 -10.80
N GLU A 88 -23.13 11.18 -9.87
CA GLU A 88 -24.56 11.20 -9.65
C GLU A 88 -24.89 12.12 -8.49
N ILE A 89 -25.68 13.15 -8.75
CA ILE A 89 -26.14 14.12 -7.76
C ILE A 89 -27.62 13.89 -7.55
N SER A 90 -28.08 13.77 -6.32
CA SER A 90 -29.49 13.71 -5.99
C SER A 90 -29.77 14.53 -4.74
N VAL A 91 -30.81 15.34 -4.79
CA VAL A 91 -31.28 16.15 -3.66
C VAL A 91 -32.55 15.51 -3.15
N LYS A 92 -32.61 15.25 -1.84
CA LYS A 92 -33.79 14.68 -1.20
C LYS A 92 -33.99 15.30 0.18
N GLU A 93 -35.22 15.46 0.58
CA GLU A 93 -35.60 15.67 1.96
C GLU A 93 -35.52 14.32 2.67
N GLU A 94 -34.33 13.96 3.12
CA GLU A 94 -34.07 12.74 3.90
C GLU A 94 -33.42 13.09 5.24
N ASP A 95 -33.65 12.25 6.26
CA ASP A 95 -32.96 12.36 7.52
C ASP A 95 -31.45 12.17 7.34
N PHE A 96 -30.68 13.08 7.92
CA PHE A 96 -29.23 13.02 7.88
C PHE A 96 -28.72 11.86 8.74
N PRO A 97 -27.88 10.95 8.20
CA PRO A 97 -27.42 9.80 8.96
C PRO A 97 -26.67 10.19 10.22
N LEU A 98 -27.10 9.67 11.39
CA LEU A 98 -26.46 9.91 12.68
C LEU A 98 -25.21 9.04 12.89
N VAL A 99 -25.14 7.90 12.21
CA VAL A 99 -24.04 6.92 12.37
C VAL A 99 -22.99 7.15 11.30
N SER A 100 -21.73 7.26 11.72
CA SER A 100 -20.59 7.38 10.80
C SER A 100 -20.49 6.17 9.86
N GLY A 101 -20.42 6.44 8.57
CA GLY A 101 -20.17 5.42 7.53
C GLY A 101 -18.70 5.14 7.26
N GLU A 102 -17.81 5.74 8.04
CA GLU A 102 -16.37 5.71 7.84
C GLU A 102 -15.71 4.43 8.36
N ARG A 103 -14.62 4.01 7.69
CA ARG A 103 -13.74 2.95 8.17
C ARG A 103 -12.60 3.54 9.01
N LYS A 104 -12.46 3.08 10.26
CA LYS A 104 -11.49 3.64 11.23
C LYS A 104 -10.02 3.57 10.74
N PHE A 105 -9.63 2.51 10.02
CA PHE A 105 -8.25 2.24 9.61
C PHE A 105 -7.96 2.51 8.12
N SER A 106 -8.86 3.16 7.40
CA SER A 106 -8.66 3.50 6.00
C SER A 106 -7.94 4.85 5.85
N PRO A 107 -6.75 4.92 5.23
CA PRO A 107 -6.07 6.19 4.95
C PRO A 107 -6.88 7.10 4.02
N MET A 108 -7.63 6.52 3.10
CA MET A 108 -8.52 7.24 2.20
C MET A 108 -9.65 7.93 2.98
N ASP A 109 -10.33 7.20 3.87
CA ASP A 109 -11.41 7.75 4.69
C ASP A 109 -10.89 8.85 5.63
N ARG A 110 -9.68 8.69 6.16
CA ARG A 110 -9.02 9.72 7.00
C ARG A 110 -8.74 11.00 6.21
N SER A 111 -8.29 10.89 4.96
CA SER A 111 -8.03 12.03 4.09
C SER A 111 -9.34 12.74 3.74
N LEU A 112 -10.36 11.98 3.30
CA LEU A 112 -11.67 12.51 2.92
C LEU A 112 -12.35 13.23 4.10
N ARG A 113 -12.34 12.63 5.29
CA ARG A 113 -12.88 13.25 6.52
C ARG A 113 -12.20 14.58 6.80
N ARG A 114 -10.86 14.64 6.71
CA ARG A 114 -10.11 15.87 7.00
C ARG A 114 -10.52 17.00 6.08
N GLU A 115 -10.60 16.74 4.79
CA GLU A 115 -10.95 17.76 3.78
C GLU A 115 -12.44 18.15 3.87
N LEU A 116 -13.36 17.20 4.04
CA LEU A 116 -14.79 17.48 4.21
C LEU A 116 -15.03 18.32 5.50
N LYS A 117 -14.36 17.96 6.60
CA LYS A 117 -14.42 18.71 7.84
C LYS A 117 -13.93 20.14 7.70
N SER A 118 -12.86 20.37 6.95
CA SER A 118 -12.28 21.71 6.73
C SER A 118 -13.20 22.62 5.92
N VAL A 119 -14.02 22.06 5.03
CA VAL A 119 -14.88 22.82 4.11
C VAL A 119 -16.30 22.96 4.61
N PHE A 120 -16.91 21.89 5.16
CA PHE A 120 -18.33 21.85 5.55
C PHE A 120 -18.55 21.88 7.07
N GLY A 121 -17.48 21.78 7.88
CA GLY A 121 -17.58 21.70 9.35
C GLY A 121 -17.87 20.28 9.86
N ASN A 122 -17.99 20.11 11.19
CA ASN A 122 -18.05 18.77 11.80
C ASN A 122 -19.36 17.99 11.57
N ASN A 123 -20.49 18.69 11.42
CA ASN A 123 -21.83 18.06 11.51
C ASN A 123 -22.63 18.16 10.20
N ASN A 124 -22.05 18.73 9.16
CA ASN A 124 -22.76 19.01 7.91
C ASN A 124 -22.39 18.04 6.77
N TYR A 125 -21.56 17.05 7.04
CA TYR A 125 -21.20 16.04 6.06
C TYR A 125 -21.30 14.62 6.64
N TRP A 126 -21.57 13.68 5.76
CA TRP A 126 -21.49 12.25 6.02
C TRP A 126 -20.96 11.56 4.78
N PHE A 127 -20.21 10.49 4.93
CA PHE A 127 -19.75 9.71 3.79
C PHE A 127 -19.58 8.24 4.12
N THR A 128 -19.62 7.40 3.09
CA THR A 128 -19.26 5.99 3.17
C THR A 128 -18.51 5.55 1.93
N THR A 129 -17.41 4.81 2.14
CA THR A 129 -16.57 4.26 1.09
C THR A 129 -16.77 2.75 0.92
N SER A 130 -17.57 2.12 1.79
CA SER A 130 -17.76 0.66 1.83
C SER A 130 -19.07 0.19 1.22
N LYS A 131 -20.08 1.07 1.11
CA LYS A 131 -21.41 0.70 0.63
C LYS A 131 -21.42 0.25 -0.84
N TYR A 132 -20.66 0.93 -1.67
CA TYR A 132 -20.56 0.63 -3.11
C TYR A 132 -19.14 0.13 -3.45
N LYS A 133 -19.03 -0.81 -4.39
CA LYS A 133 -17.74 -1.37 -4.81
C LYS A 133 -16.85 -0.32 -5.49
N ASN A 134 -17.43 0.46 -6.42
CA ASN A 134 -16.70 1.38 -7.28
C ASN A 134 -17.02 2.86 -7.02
N ALA A 135 -17.88 3.17 -6.06
CA ALA A 135 -18.29 4.54 -5.77
C ALA A 135 -18.18 4.85 -4.26
N VAL A 136 -18.09 6.13 -3.97
CA VAL A 136 -18.17 6.71 -2.63
C VAL A 136 -19.42 7.57 -2.56
N GLU A 137 -20.20 7.38 -1.52
CA GLU A 137 -21.37 8.20 -1.23
C GLU A 137 -20.97 9.30 -0.26
N VAL A 138 -21.18 10.56 -0.63
CA VAL A 138 -21.00 11.72 0.22
C VAL A 138 -22.35 12.43 0.34
N ARG A 139 -22.75 12.78 1.54
CA ARG A 139 -23.96 13.54 1.84
C ARG A 139 -23.59 14.84 2.53
N ILE A 140 -24.17 15.94 2.07
CA ILE A 140 -23.94 17.27 2.63
C ILE A 140 -25.29 17.82 3.06
N ARG A 141 -25.37 18.30 4.30
CA ARG A 141 -26.57 18.93 4.83
C ARG A 141 -26.70 20.35 4.30
N ASN A 142 -27.88 20.66 3.79
CA ASN A 142 -28.25 21.99 3.31
C ASN A 142 -29.61 22.41 3.87
N GLY A 143 -29.62 22.98 5.08
CA GLY A 143 -30.87 23.26 5.79
C GLY A 143 -31.68 21.98 6.07
N ASN A 144 -32.88 21.89 5.50
CA ASN A 144 -33.76 20.71 5.61
C ASN A 144 -33.53 19.68 4.50
N GLU A 145 -32.70 20.01 3.51
CA GLU A 145 -32.39 19.13 2.37
C GLU A 145 -31.05 18.43 2.60
N VAL A 146 -30.88 17.26 2.00
CA VAL A 146 -29.61 16.53 1.93
C VAL A 146 -29.19 16.37 0.48
N ILE A 147 -28.05 16.94 0.13
CA ILE A 147 -27.46 16.77 -1.18
C ILE A 147 -26.58 15.52 -1.13
N LYS A 148 -26.94 14.52 -1.92
CA LYS A 148 -26.22 13.26 -2.02
C LYS A 148 -25.39 13.24 -3.31
N PHE A 149 -24.10 12.97 -3.16
CA PHE A 149 -23.15 12.77 -4.25
C PHE A 149 -22.70 11.32 -4.28
N LEU A 150 -22.82 10.68 -5.43
CA LEU A 150 -22.20 9.38 -5.68
C LEU A 150 -21.06 9.56 -6.66
N ILE A 151 -19.85 9.28 -6.21
CA ILE A 151 -18.60 9.67 -6.85
C ILE A 151 -17.78 8.41 -7.14
N PRO A 152 -17.22 8.21 -8.33
CA PRO A 152 -16.33 7.09 -8.62
C PRO A 152 -15.10 7.08 -7.70
N LYS A 153 -14.70 5.89 -7.22
CA LYS A 153 -13.56 5.74 -6.29
C LYS A 153 -12.22 6.12 -6.88
N ASP A 154 -12.06 6.05 -8.18
CA ASP A 154 -10.86 6.45 -8.91
C ASP A 154 -10.57 7.95 -8.80
N LYS A 155 -11.58 8.78 -8.58
CA LYS A 155 -11.43 10.21 -8.27
C LYS A 155 -10.78 10.48 -6.89
N ILE A 156 -10.81 9.52 -5.99
CA ILE A 156 -10.32 9.65 -4.60
C ILE A 156 -9.07 8.83 -4.35
N SER A 157 -8.91 7.72 -5.05
CA SER A 157 -7.83 6.76 -4.82
C SER A 157 -7.24 6.25 -6.11
N THR A 158 -5.93 6.31 -6.22
CA THR A 158 -5.21 5.76 -7.37
C THR A 158 -4.88 4.28 -7.19
N SER A 159 -5.03 3.50 -8.25
CA SER A 159 -4.59 2.10 -8.31
C SER A 159 -3.07 1.94 -8.40
N ALA A 160 -2.33 3.05 -8.54
CA ALA A 160 -0.87 3.06 -8.72
C ALA A 160 -0.12 2.31 -7.61
N VAL A 161 -0.64 2.31 -6.37
CA VAL A 161 -0.01 1.59 -5.24
C VAL A 161 0.06 0.09 -5.49
N ARG A 162 -1.02 -0.52 -5.99
CA ARG A 162 -1.06 -1.96 -6.27
C ARG A 162 -0.04 -2.33 -7.33
N ILE A 163 0.03 -1.55 -8.39
CA ILE A 163 0.97 -1.74 -9.49
C ILE A 163 2.40 -1.58 -8.97
N PHE A 164 2.65 -0.53 -8.19
CA PHE A 164 3.98 -0.26 -7.62
C PHE A 164 4.47 -1.40 -6.71
N ILE A 165 3.62 -1.91 -5.81
CA ILE A 165 3.96 -3.03 -4.93
C ILE A 165 4.30 -4.28 -5.76
N LEU A 166 3.54 -4.58 -6.80
CA LEU A 166 3.83 -5.68 -7.72
C LEU A 166 5.19 -5.51 -8.41
N TRP A 167 5.48 -4.31 -8.94
CA TRP A 167 6.75 -3.98 -9.57
C TRP A 167 7.95 -4.08 -8.62
N LEU A 168 7.71 -3.87 -7.34
CA LEU A 168 8.74 -3.93 -6.32
C LEU A 168 9.00 -5.39 -5.86
N ILE A 169 7.95 -6.17 -5.62
CA ILE A 169 8.04 -7.54 -5.11
C ILE A 169 8.59 -8.50 -6.17
N PHE A 170 8.12 -8.39 -7.41
CA PHE A 170 8.45 -9.35 -8.46
C PHE A 170 9.97 -9.42 -8.76
N PRO A 171 10.70 -8.29 -9.00
CA PRO A 171 12.15 -8.34 -9.18
C PRO A 171 12.89 -8.83 -7.94
N SER A 172 12.40 -8.52 -6.73
CA SER A 172 13.04 -8.97 -5.49
C SER A 172 12.98 -10.48 -5.34
N ILE A 173 11.86 -11.11 -5.68
CA ILE A 173 11.73 -12.57 -5.69
C ILE A 173 12.72 -13.18 -6.67
N ILE A 174 12.84 -12.63 -7.88
CA ILE A 174 13.77 -13.11 -8.89
C ILE A 174 15.23 -13.00 -8.37
N LEU A 175 15.61 -11.87 -7.79
CA LEU A 175 16.95 -11.68 -7.24
C LEU A 175 17.25 -12.69 -6.11
N ILE A 176 16.30 -12.94 -5.22
CA ILE A 176 16.45 -13.93 -4.15
C ILE A 176 16.60 -15.34 -4.76
N LEU A 177 15.82 -15.70 -5.74
CA LEU A 177 15.92 -17.00 -6.41
C LEU A 177 17.31 -17.18 -7.06
N ILE A 178 17.79 -16.17 -7.78
CA ILE A 178 19.12 -16.18 -8.39
C ILE A 178 20.18 -16.34 -7.30
N ALA A 179 20.08 -15.56 -6.21
CA ALA A 179 21.01 -15.64 -5.09
C ALA A 179 21.03 -17.03 -4.44
N VAL A 180 19.87 -17.66 -4.25
CA VAL A 180 19.76 -19.04 -3.71
C VAL A 180 20.48 -20.05 -4.62
N VAL A 181 20.21 -19.98 -5.92
CA VAL A 181 20.84 -20.92 -6.90
C VAL A 181 22.36 -20.73 -6.92
N PHE A 182 22.82 -19.48 -7.00
CA PHE A 182 24.25 -19.16 -7.04
C PHE A 182 24.97 -19.60 -5.75
N LEU A 183 24.45 -19.23 -4.59
CA LEU A 183 25.04 -19.59 -3.30
C LEU A 183 25.03 -21.10 -3.09
N ARG A 184 23.98 -21.80 -3.46
CA ARG A 184 23.93 -23.26 -3.37
C ARG A 184 25.02 -23.90 -4.23
N ASN A 185 25.22 -23.39 -5.43
CA ASN A 185 26.22 -23.92 -6.36
C ASN A 185 27.64 -23.67 -5.86
N GLN A 186 27.92 -22.49 -5.30
CA GLN A 186 29.23 -22.14 -4.74
C GLN A 186 29.53 -22.83 -3.39
N THR A 187 28.52 -22.97 -2.54
CA THR A 187 28.74 -23.50 -1.18
C THR A 187 28.91 -25.03 -1.17
N LYS A 188 28.25 -25.74 -2.10
CA LYS A 188 28.32 -27.20 -2.18
C LYS A 188 29.75 -27.75 -2.33
N PRO A 189 30.60 -27.25 -3.24
CA PRO A 189 32.00 -27.69 -3.36
C PRO A 189 32.81 -27.44 -2.09
N ILE A 190 32.62 -26.28 -1.45
CA ILE A 190 33.36 -25.91 -0.22
C ILE A 190 33.02 -26.85 0.93
N VAL A 191 31.73 -27.18 1.11
CA VAL A 191 31.29 -28.12 2.15
C VAL A 191 31.79 -29.54 1.86
N ASN A 192 31.83 -29.95 0.59
CA ASN A 192 32.36 -31.25 0.21
C ASN A 192 33.89 -31.34 0.48
N LEU A 193 34.61 -30.27 0.16
CA LEU A 193 36.06 -30.16 0.49
C LEU A 193 36.31 -30.24 1.98
N ALA A 194 35.56 -29.50 2.80
CA ALA A 194 35.66 -29.53 4.27
C ALA A 194 35.40 -30.94 4.84
N LYS A 195 34.37 -31.64 4.32
CA LYS A 195 34.07 -33.00 4.72
C LYS A 195 35.19 -34.00 4.32
N ALA A 196 35.78 -33.83 3.13
CA ALA A 196 36.89 -34.65 2.69
C ALA A 196 38.14 -34.43 3.55
N ALA A 197 38.44 -33.16 3.88
CA ALA A 197 39.53 -32.82 4.78
C ALA A 197 39.34 -33.39 6.19
N GLU A 198 38.12 -33.34 6.71
CA GLU A 198 37.79 -33.94 8.04
C GLU A 198 37.98 -35.45 8.06
N LYS A 199 37.54 -36.17 7.00
CA LYS A 199 37.75 -37.62 6.86
C LYS A 199 39.24 -37.96 6.80
N PHE A 200 40.00 -37.23 5.99
CA PHE A 200 41.45 -37.41 5.90
C PHE A 200 42.12 -37.19 7.24
N GLY A 201 41.76 -36.15 8.00
CA GLY A 201 42.28 -35.89 9.34
C GLY A 201 41.96 -36.97 10.38
N LYS A 202 40.90 -37.76 10.16
CA LYS A 202 40.52 -38.92 10.98
C LYS A 202 41.19 -40.24 10.56
N GLY A 203 42.03 -40.23 9.53
CA GLY A 203 42.71 -41.41 9.02
C GLY A 203 41.84 -42.28 8.06
N ASP A 204 40.66 -41.80 7.68
CA ASP A 204 39.84 -42.51 6.71
C ASP A 204 40.36 -42.26 5.29
N TYR A 205 40.61 -43.34 4.53
CA TYR A 205 40.99 -43.22 3.13
C TYR A 205 39.85 -42.63 2.29
N VAL A 206 40.05 -41.40 1.77
CA VAL A 206 39.13 -40.76 0.84
C VAL A 206 39.48 -41.27 -0.59
N ASN A 207 38.86 -42.34 -1.02
CA ASN A 207 38.93 -42.76 -2.41
C ASN A 207 38.26 -41.68 -3.29
N GLU A 208 39.06 -41.05 -4.13
CA GLU A 208 38.67 -40.11 -5.18
C GLU A 208 37.84 -38.87 -4.75
N PHE A 209 38.53 -37.86 -4.21
CA PHE A 209 37.95 -36.50 -4.24
C PHE A 209 38.05 -35.95 -5.68
N ARG A 210 36.90 -35.90 -6.38
CA ARG A 210 36.78 -35.20 -7.63
C ARG A 210 36.42 -33.74 -7.38
N PRO A 211 37.31 -32.78 -7.63
CA PRO A 211 36.96 -31.37 -7.52
C PRO A 211 35.82 -31.08 -8.50
N SER A 212 34.68 -30.66 -7.93
CA SER A 212 33.53 -30.11 -8.69
C SER A 212 33.46 -28.63 -8.45
N GLY A 213 33.82 -27.84 -9.38
CA GLY A 213 33.65 -26.40 -9.45
C GLY A 213 33.12 -26.02 -10.82
N ALA A 214 32.47 -24.85 -10.91
CA ALA A 214 31.82 -24.33 -12.09
C ALA A 214 32.72 -24.35 -13.33
#